data_9b5bc5dec43b57ef8045bf01bf71bb61
#
_entry.id   9b5bc5dec43b57ef8045bf01bf71bb61
#
_cell.length_a   1.000
_cell.length_b   1.000
_cell.length_c   1.000
_cell.angle_alpha   90.00
_cell.angle_beta   90.00
_cell.angle_gamma   90.00
#
_symmetry.space_group_name_H-M   'P 1'
#
loop_
_entity.id
_entity.type
_entity.pdbx_description
1 polymer ?
#
loop_
_entity_poly.entity_id
_entity_poly.type
_entity_poly.pdbx_seq_one_letter_code
_entity_poly.pdbx_strand_id
1 'polypeptide(L)'
;LAGSSAASDVYKRQIKEIEKKTSEARRTICMHCNAQQGKIVLDKPTTFKEHIIAQGGAKATERKLNARDIREWLQGIPQEHLIFLGMHKENRPEWIVLKVLPVPPITVRPSITLDSGDRSEDDLTHKLVDVLRINQRLRENRDAGAPQLIVEDLWELLQYHVTTYFDNQTSGIPPARHRSGRTLKTLTQ
;
A
#
# COMPACT_ATOMS: atom_id res chain seq x y z
N LEU A 1 -38.34 17.43 14.17
CA LEU A 1 -37.43 16.29 13.96
C LEU A 1 -37.39 15.79 12.50
N ALA A 2 -38.27 16.26 11.61
CA ALA A 2 -38.28 15.91 10.17
C ALA A 2 -37.26 16.70 9.32
N GLY A 3 -36.70 17.79 9.83
CA GLY A 3 -35.78 18.66 9.07
C GLY A 3 -34.36 18.11 8.90
N SER A 4 -33.91 17.21 9.78
CA SER A 4 -32.53 16.68 9.72
C SER A 4 -32.37 15.58 8.67
N SER A 5 -33.42 14.82 8.36
CA SER A 5 -33.44 13.75 7.37
C SER A 5 -33.36 14.31 5.94
N ALA A 6 -34.16 15.33 5.63
CA ALA A 6 -34.18 15.95 4.30
C ALA A 6 -32.87 16.64 3.94
N ALA A 7 -32.23 17.34 4.89
CA ALA A 7 -30.93 17.96 4.68
C ALA A 7 -29.81 16.90 4.44
N SER A 8 -29.85 15.79 5.17
CA SER A 8 -28.93 14.66 4.97
C SER A 8 -29.10 14.03 3.59
N ASP A 9 -30.33 13.89 3.09
CA ASP A 9 -30.60 13.28 1.79
C ASP A 9 -30.21 14.20 0.63
N VAL A 10 -30.40 15.52 0.77
CA VAL A 10 -29.91 16.51 -0.20
C VAL A 10 -28.37 16.46 -0.27
N TYR A 11 -27.69 16.42 0.86
CA TYR A 11 -26.23 16.33 0.92
C TYR A 11 -25.70 15.04 0.28
N LYS A 12 -26.33 13.89 0.55
CA LYS A 12 -25.98 12.62 -0.10
C LYS A 12 -26.19 12.64 -1.62
N ARG A 13 -27.25 13.30 -2.09
CA ARG A 13 -27.48 13.50 -3.54
C ARG A 13 -26.40 14.36 -4.18
N GLN A 14 -26.03 15.46 -3.52
CA GLN A 14 -24.95 16.34 -3.99
C GLN A 14 -23.60 15.61 -4.07
N ILE A 15 -23.25 14.81 -3.05
CA ILE A 15 -22.04 13.99 -3.08
C ILE A 15 -22.08 13.01 -4.26
N LYS A 16 -23.17 12.25 -4.43
CA LYS A 16 -23.31 11.32 -5.56
C LYS A 16 -23.24 12.02 -6.92
N GLU A 17 -23.78 13.22 -7.04
CA GLU A 17 -23.69 14.01 -8.27
C GLU A 17 -22.25 14.48 -8.54
N ILE A 18 -21.51 14.88 -7.49
CA ILE A 18 -20.10 15.23 -7.60
C ILE A 18 -19.26 14.00 -7.97
N GLU A 19 -19.50 12.85 -7.32
CA GLU A 19 -18.85 11.59 -7.63
C GLU A 19 -19.11 11.17 -9.09
N LYS A 20 -20.36 11.31 -9.56
CA LYS A 20 -20.73 11.04 -10.95
C LYS A 20 -20.00 11.98 -11.90
N LYS A 21 -20.01 13.29 -11.65
CA LYS A 21 -19.31 14.29 -12.46
C LYS A 21 -17.80 14.09 -12.46
N THR A 22 -17.20 13.68 -11.35
CA THR A 22 -15.76 13.36 -11.27
C THR A 22 -15.41 12.05 -11.97
N SER A 23 -16.28 11.05 -11.93
CA SER A 23 -16.08 9.80 -12.66
C SER A 23 -16.32 9.94 -14.18
N GLU A 24 -17.27 10.77 -14.59
CA GLU A 24 -17.52 11.10 -16.00
C GLU A 24 -16.47 12.06 -16.57
N ALA A 25 -15.94 12.97 -15.75
CA ALA A 25 -14.85 13.86 -16.13
C ALA A 25 -13.52 13.11 -16.11
N ARG A 26 -13.30 12.20 -17.04
CA ARG A 26 -11.98 11.65 -17.38
C ARG A 26 -11.10 12.75 -17.99
N ARG A 27 -10.98 13.86 -17.27
CA ARG A 27 -10.16 14.98 -17.74
C ARG A 27 -8.70 14.60 -17.54
N THR A 28 -8.01 14.45 -18.64
CA THR A 28 -6.56 14.27 -18.64
C THR A 28 -5.79 15.55 -18.33
N ILE A 29 -6.50 16.69 -18.25
CA ILE A 29 -5.91 18.01 -18.02
C ILE A 29 -6.66 18.69 -16.87
N CYS A 30 -5.91 19.21 -15.90
CA CYS A 30 -6.46 20.01 -14.81
C CYS A 30 -7.02 21.34 -15.34
N MET A 31 -8.23 21.72 -14.93
CA MET A 31 -8.89 22.96 -15.37
C MET A 31 -8.23 24.23 -14.83
N HIS A 32 -7.49 24.11 -13.72
CA HIS A 32 -6.92 25.27 -13.02
C HIS A 32 -5.47 25.54 -13.42
N CYS A 33 -4.66 24.47 -13.52
CA CYS A 33 -3.22 24.62 -13.80
C CYS A 33 -2.78 24.03 -15.14
N ASN A 34 -3.72 23.51 -15.94
CA ASN A 34 -3.46 22.82 -17.21
C ASN A 34 -2.45 21.67 -17.13
N ALA A 35 -2.13 21.18 -15.92
CA ALA A 35 -1.27 20.04 -15.75
C ALA A 35 -1.96 18.76 -16.27
N GLN A 36 -1.19 17.94 -16.96
CA GLN A 36 -1.66 16.66 -17.43
C GLN A 36 -1.81 15.69 -16.25
N GLN A 37 -2.97 15.06 -16.14
CA GLN A 37 -3.27 14.08 -15.10
C GLN A 37 -3.15 12.68 -15.65
N GLY A 38 -2.32 11.86 -15.01
CA GLY A 38 -2.16 10.45 -15.32
C GLY A 38 -3.25 9.60 -14.68
N LYS A 39 -3.55 8.47 -15.30
CA LYS A 39 -4.41 7.45 -14.70
C LYS A 39 -3.57 6.54 -13.81
N ILE A 40 -3.93 6.43 -12.54
CA ILE A 40 -3.28 5.52 -11.61
C ILE A 40 -3.94 4.14 -11.71
N VAL A 41 -3.13 3.12 -11.94
CA VAL A 41 -3.56 1.73 -12.07
C VAL A 41 -2.75 0.87 -11.11
N LEU A 42 -3.41 -0.10 -10.49
CA LEU A 42 -2.74 -1.11 -9.68
C LEU A 42 -1.92 -2.03 -10.62
N ASP A 43 -0.61 -2.03 -10.44
CA ASP A 43 0.29 -3.00 -11.05
C ASP A 43 0.48 -4.14 -10.05
N LYS A 44 -0.21 -5.23 -10.32
CA LYS A 44 -0.16 -6.38 -9.42
C LYS A 44 1.27 -6.87 -9.24
N PRO A 45 1.67 -7.27 -8.04
CA PRO A 45 0.78 -7.56 -6.91
C PRO A 45 0.56 -6.39 -5.94
N THR A 46 1.47 -5.44 -5.81
CA THR A 46 1.47 -4.46 -4.70
C THR A 46 1.97 -3.08 -5.07
N THR A 47 2.23 -2.83 -6.36
CA THR A 47 2.75 -1.56 -6.86
C THR A 47 1.70 -0.80 -7.65
N PHE A 48 1.91 0.48 -7.86
CA PHE A 48 1.04 1.31 -8.67
C PHE A 48 1.84 1.91 -9.83
N LYS A 49 1.16 2.09 -10.95
CA LYS A 49 1.69 2.78 -12.13
C LYS A 49 0.81 3.97 -12.49
N GLU A 50 1.43 5.05 -12.84
CA GLU A 50 0.77 6.22 -13.43
C GLU A 50 0.94 6.14 -14.95
N HIS A 51 -0.18 6.09 -15.66
CA HIS A 51 -0.22 6.15 -17.11
C HIS A 51 -0.52 7.59 -17.54
N ILE A 52 0.47 8.26 -18.09
CA ILE A 52 0.32 9.60 -18.65
C ILE A 52 0.10 9.48 -20.14
N ILE A 53 -1.08 9.86 -20.61
CA ILE A 53 -1.41 9.85 -22.04
C ILE A 53 -0.84 11.13 -22.64
N ALA A 54 0.19 11.00 -23.45
CA ALA A 54 0.76 12.15 -24.15
C ALA A 54 -0.23 12.69 -25.20
N GLN A 55 -0.35 14.02 -25.27
CA GLN A 55 -1.12 14.69 -26.32
C GLN A 55 -0.41 14.54 -27.66
N GLY A 56 -1.16 14.26 -28.72
CA GLY A 56 -0.62 14.26 -30.10
C GLY A 56 -0.04 12.94 -30.60
N GLY A 57 -0.45 11.77 -30.04
CA GLY A 57 -0.05 10.47 -30.59
C GLY A 57 1.33 9.97 -30.15
N ALA A 58 1.98 10.65 -29.21
CA ALA A 58 3.19 10.14 -28.57
C ALA A 58 2.86 8.94 -27.66
N LYS A 59 3.83 8.05 -27.45
CA LYS A 59 3.65 6.87 -26.59
C LYS A 59 3.28 7.30 -25.18
N ALA A 60 2.28 6.63 -24.58
CA ALA A 60 1.95 6.79 -23.17
C ALA A 60 3.21 6.52 -22.34
N THR A 61 3.51 7.44 -21.43
CA THR A 61 4.61 7.26 -20.49
C THR A 61 4.08 6.59 -19.24
N GLU A 62 4.68 5.47 -18.86
CA GLU A 62 4.38 4.79 -17.60
C GLU A 62 5.41 5.18 -16.55
N ARG A 63 4.92 5.65 -15.42
CA ARG A 63 5.75 5.93 -14.24
C ARG A 63 5.37 4.97 -13.13
N LYS A 64 6.33 4.22 -12.61
CA LYS A 64 6.14 3.37 -11.44
C LYS A 64 6.08 4.26 -10.19
N LEU A 65 5.06 4.06 -9.36
CA LEU A 65 4.89 4.75 -8.09
C LEU A 65 5.27 3.82 -6.96
N ASN A 66 6.25 4.23 -6.17
CA ASN A 66 6.62 3.50 -4.97
C ASN A 66 5.75 3.94 -3.77
N ALA A 67 5.84 3.22 -2.66
CA ALA A 67 5.04 3.50 -1.47
C ALA A 67 5.31 4.90 -0.89
N ARG A 68 6.51 5.45 -1.07
CA ARG A 68 6.85 6.79 -0.63
C ARG A 68 6.11 7.85 -1.46
N ASP A 69 6.10 7.71 -2.79
CA ASP A 69 5.43 8.64 -3.70
C ASP A 69 3.92 8.69 -3.39
N ILE A 70 3.31 7.52 -3.18
CA ILE A 70 1.88 7.41 -2.82
C ILE A 70 1.62 8.07 -1.47
N ARG A 71 2.49 7.85 -0.48
CA ARG A 71 2.34 8.46 0.83
C ARG A 71 2.44 9.99 0.75
N GLU A 72 3.43 10.53 0.05
CA GLU A 72 3.62 11.96 -0.15
C GLU A 72 2.39 12.57 -0.85
N TRP A 73 1.86 11.90 -1.84
CA TRP A 73 0.64 12.31 -2.54
C TRP A 73 -0.58 12.33 -1.62
N LEU A 74 -0.82 11.27 -0.82
CA LEU A 74 -1.90 11.23 0.14
C LEU A 74 -1.75 12.26 1.25
N GLN A 75 -0.52 12.57 1.66
CA GLN A 75 -0.22 13.61 2.64
C GLN A 75 -0.56 15.03 2.14
N GLY A 76 -0.49 15.25 0.82
CA GLY A 76 -0.87 16.50 0.18
C GLY A 76 -2.37 16.79 0.20
N ILE A 77 -3.23 15.83 0.57
CA ILE A 77 -4.68 16.04 0.63
C ILE A 77 -5.04 16.94 1.82
N PRO A 78 -5.68 18.13 1.57
CA PRO A 78 -6.14 19.00 2.63
C PRO A 78 -7.12 18.31 3.58
N GLN A 79 -7.06 18.64 4.85
CA GLN A 79 -7.93 18.02 5.86
C GLN A 79 -9.43 18.28 5.61
N GLU A 80 -9.74 19.43 5.00
CA GLU A 80 -11.11 19.81 4.64
C GLU A 80 -11.72 18.87 3.58
N HIS A 81 -10.87 18.26 2.74
CA HIS A 81 -11.31 17.36 1.67
C HIS A 81 -11.54 15.92 2.13
N LEU A 82 -11.13 15.55 3.34
CA LEU A 82 -11.27 14.18 3.85
C LEU A 82 -12.73 13.73 3.96
N ILE A 83 -13.61 14.68 4.22
CA ILE A 83 -15.07 14.44 4.28
C ILE A 83 -15.62 13.89 2.96
N PHE A 84 -15.09 14.37 1.81
CA PHE A 84 -15.51 13.91 0.48
C PHE A 84 -15.01 12.49 0.18
N LEU A 85 -13.95 12.05 0.86
CA LEU A 85 -13.41 10.69 0.77
C LEU A 85 -14.09 9.73 1.78
N GLY A 86 -15.10 10.22 2.54
CA GLY A 86 -15.77 9.44 3.58
C GLY A 86 -14.88 9.16 4.81
N MET A 87 -13.79 9.90 4.96
CA MET A 87 -12.85 9.74 6.06
C MET A 87 -13.16 10.73 7.20
N HIS A 88 -12.95 10.27 8.44
CA HIS A 88 -13.04 11.16 9.60
C HIS A 88 -11.85 12.13 9.62
N LYS A 89 -12.06 13.35 10.14
CA LYS A 89 -11.02 14.41 10.19
C LYS A 89 -9.72 14.00 10.87
N GLU A 90 -9.81 13.07 11.83
CA GLU A 90 -8.66 12.57 12.58
C GLU A 90 -7.92 11.43 11.87
N ASN A 91 -8.55 10.80 10.85
CA ASN A 91 -7.97 9.69 10.12
C ASN A 91 -7.31 10.19 8.84
N ARG A 92 -6.00 10.33 8.87
CA ARG A 92 -5.23 10.79 7.71
C ARG A 92 -5.01 9.65 6.71
N PRO A 93 -5.25 9.88 5.39
CA PRO A 93 -5.12 8.84 4.36
C PRO A 93 -3.68 8.30 4.22
N GLU A 94 -2.66 9.12 4.48
CA GLU A 94 -1.27 8.68 4.44
C GLU A 94 -0.90 7.63 5.49
N TRP A 95 -1.73 7.42 6.51
CA TRP A 95 -1.50 6.39 7.53
C TRP A 95 -1.72 4.97 7.01
N ILE A 96 -2.40 4.82 5.88
CA ILE A 96 -2.55 3.53 5.19
C ILE A 96 -1.18 2.98 4.75
N VAL A 97 -0.24 3.90 4.45
CA VAL A 97 1.14 3.51 4.12
C VAL A 97 1.98 3.47 5.39
N LEU A 98 2.31 2.28 5.84
CA LEU A 98 3.02 2.05 7.09
C LEU A 98 4.45 2.59 7.04
N LYS A 99 4.86 3.28 8.10
CA LYS A 99 6.27 3.64 8.39
C LYS A 99 6.90 2.72 9.41
N VAL A 100 6.07 2.15 10.28
CA VAL A 100 6.47 1.29 11.39
C VAL A 100 5.69 -0.01 11.28
N LEU A 101 6.42 -1.12 11.33
CA LEU A 101 5.81 -2.44 11.30
C LEU A 101 5.30 -2.80 12.71
N PRO A 102 4.01 -3.17 12.88
CA PRO A 102 3.53 -3.70 14.14
C PRO A 102 4.12 -5.09 14.38
N VAL A 103 4.76 -5.26 15.53
CA VAL A 103 5.34 -6.54 15.95
C VAL A 103 4.49 -7.14 17.07
N PRO A 104 3.87 -8.31 16.87
CA PRO A 104 3.07 -8.96 17.90
C PRO A 104 3.94 -9.43 19.06
N PRO A 105 3.39 -9.46 20.27
CA PRO A 105 4.10 -9.96 21.43
C PRO A 105 4.47 -11.45 21.29
N ILE A 106 5.40 -11.91 22.11
CA ILE A 106 5.88 -13.31 22.07
C ILE A 106 4.79 -14.34 22.38
N THR A 107 3.74 -13.95 23.09
CA THR A 107 2.58 -14.81 23.38
C THR A 107 1.79 -15.19 22.13
N VAL A 108 1.79 -14.34 21.11
CA VAL A 108 1.13 -14.58 19.81
C VAL A 108 1.98 -15.48 18.90
N ARG A 109 3.31 -15.48 19.09
CA ARG A 109 4.28 -16.23 18.30
C ARG A 109 5.19 -17.08 19.20
N PRO A 110 4.64 -18.07 19.92
CA PRO A 110 5.37 -18.84 20.90
C PRO A 110 6.50 -19.65 20.24
N SER A 111 7.60 -19.78 20.98
CA SER A 111 8.70 -20.67 20.61
C SER A 111 8.56 -21.96 21.43
N ILE A 112 8.54 -23.09 20.72
CA ILE A 112 8.32 -24.41 21.33
C ILE A 112 9.64 -25.18 21.31
N THR A 113 10.01 -25.78 22.46
CA THR A 113 11.12 -26.73 22.50
C THR A 113 10.58 -28.13 22.21
N LEU A 114 11.13 -28.77 21.19
CA LEU A 114 10.79 -30.13 20.80
C LEU A 114 11.43 -31.16 21.76
N ASP A 115 10.93 -32.38 21.79
CA ASP A 115 11.49 -33.48 22.60
C ASP A 115 12.94 -33.81 22.23
N SER A 116 13.35 -33.47 20.99
CA SER A 116 14.74 -33.57 20.52
C SER A 116 15.69 -32.53 21.14
N GLY A 117 15.17 -31.57 21.92
CA GLY A 117 15.92 -30.41 22.43
C GLY A 117 16.03 -29.24 21.43
N ASP A 118 15.58 -29.41 20.19
CA ASP A 118 15.56 -28.37 19.18
C ASP A 118 14.45 -27.34 19.46
N ARG A 119 14.72 -26.09 19.13
CA ARG A 119 13.76 -25.00 19.28
C ARG A 119 13.05 -24.75 17.96
N SER A 120 11.72 -24.87 17.99
CA SER A 120 10.86 -24.53 16.86
C SER A 120 10.25 -23.17 17.05
N GLU A 121 10.50 -22.27 16.10
CA GLU A 121 9.94 -20.90 16.11
C GLU A 121 8.65 -20.86 15.29
N ASP A 122 7.75 -19.93 15.67
CA ASP A 122 6.50 -19.67 14.94
C ASP A 122 6.75 -19.08 13.56
N ASP A 123 5.83 -19.32 12.64
CA ASP A 123 5.89 -18.80 11.26
C ASP A 123 5.98 -17.27 11.20
N LEU A 124 5.28 -16.56 12.11
CA LEU A 124 5.37 -15.10 12.22
C LEU A 124 6.78 -14.63 12.59
N THR A 125 7.49 -15.37 13.44
CA THR A 125 8.88 -15.05 13.79
C THR A 125 9.78 -15.18 12.57
N HIS A 126 9.63 -16.23 11.76
CA HIS A 126 10.38 -16.38 10.51
C HIS A 126 10.11 -15.22 9.55
N LYS A 127 8.85 -14.82 9.37
CA LYS A 127 8.49 -13.68 8.52
C LYS A 127 9.07 -12.36 9.01
N LEU A 128 9.06 -12.11 10.32
CA LEU A 128 9.66 -10.91 10.90
C LEU A 128 11.17 -10.87 10.66
N VAL A 129 11.86 -12.00 10.79
CA VAL A 129 13.29 -12.11 10.47
C VAL A 129 13.56 -11.79 9.01
N ASP A 130 12.73 -12.30 8.09
CA ASP A 130 12.84 -11.99 6.66
C ASP A 130 12.68 -10.50 6.39
N VAL A 131 11.65 -9.86 6.97
CA VAL A 131 11.43 -8.40 6.83
C VAL A 131 12.63 -7.62 7.36
N LEU A 132 13.14 -7.95 8.55
CA LEU A 132 14.31 -7.27 9.14
C LEU A 132 15.56 -7.42 8.26
N ARG A 133 15.82 -8.63 7.76
CA ARG A 133 16.97 -8.92 6.90
C ARG A 133 16.94 -8.12 5.60
N ILE A 134 15.78 -8.08 4.93
CA ILE A 134 15.65 -7.32 3.69
C ILE A 134 15.70 -5.81 3.95
N ASN A 135 15.08 -5.34 5.02
CA ASN A 135 15.15 -3.94 5.40
C ASN A 135 16.60 -3.48 5.69
N GLN A 136 17.38 -4.32 6.37
CA GLN A 136 18.80 -4.05 6.62
C GLN A 136 19.58 -3.99 5.30
N ARG A 137 19.40 -4.98 4.41
CA ARG A 137 20.05 -4.98 3.08
C ARG A 137 19.68 -3.76 2.25
N LEU A 138 18.40 -3.36 2.27
CA LEU A 138 17.95 -2.15 1.59
C LEU A 138 18.65 -0.91 2.13
N ARG A 139 18.76 -0.78 3.46
CA ARG A 139 19.48 0.33 4.11
C ARG A 139 20.95 0.35 3.71
N GLU A 140 21.65 -0.76 3.83
CA GLU A 140 23.07 -0.89 3.48
C GLU A 140 23.34 -0.53 2.02
N ASN A 141 22.54 -1.04 1.07
CA ASN A 141 22.70 -0.73 -0.36
C ASN A 141 22.40 0.74 -0.67
N ARG A 142 21.37 1.31 -0.05
CA ARG A 142 21.06 2.73 -0.21
C ARG A 142 22.17 3.62 0.33
N ASP A 143 22.67 3.34 1.52
CA ASP A 143 23.71 4.12 2.18
C ASP A 143 25.07 3.96 1.49
N ALA A 144 25.31 2.82 0.84
CA ALA A 144 26.48 2.57 -0.02
C ALA A 144 26.39 3.20 -1.42
N GLY A 145 25.27 3.85 -1.77
CA GLY A 145 25.06 4.46 -3.08
C GLY A 145 24.92 3.43 -4.22
N ALA A 146 24.33 2.26 -3.95
CA ALA A 146 24.10 1.24 -4.96
C ALA A 146 23.23 1.76 -6.11
N PRO A 147 23.32 1.17 -7.32
CA PRO A 147 22.46 1.53 -8.46
C PRO A 147 20.98 1.49 -8.09
N GLN A 148 20.24 2.48 -8.59
CA GLN A 148 18.81 2.64 -8.24
C GLN A 148 17.99 1.39 -8.52
N LEU A 149 18.30 0.66 -9.59
CA LEU A 149 17.61 -0.59 -9.93
C LEU A 149 17.69 -1.63 -8.80
N ILE A 150 18.87 -1.78 -8.18
CA ILE A 150 19.06 -2.71 -7.05
C ILE A 150 18.26 -2.26 -5.82
N VAL A 151 18.21 -0.96 -5.57
CA VAL A 151 17.46 -0.39 -4.45
C VAL A 151 15.95 -0.61 -4.67
N GLU A 152 15.46 -0.42 -5.90
CA GLU A 152 14.07 -0.66 -6.27
C GLU A 152 13.67 -2.13 -6.15
N ASP A 153 14.52 -3.07 -6.60
CA ASP A 153 14.30 -4.51 -6.47
C ASP A 153 14.22 -4.93 -4.99
N LEU A 154 15.12 -4.42 -4.15
CA LEU A 154 15.08 -4.68 -2.71
C LEU A 154 13.84 -4.07 -2.05
N TRP A 155 13.37 -2.93 -2.52
CA TRP A 155 12.13 -2.32 -2.03
C TRP A 155 10.91 -3.17 -2.39
N GLU A 156 10.84 -3.67 -3.61
CA GLU A 156 9.77 -4.58 -4.02
C GLU A 156 9.78 -5.88 -3.21
N LEU A 157 10.97 -6.42 -2.95
CA LEU A 157 11.12 -7.60 -2.11
C LEU A 157 10.69 -7.32 -0.66
N LEU A 158 11.02 -6.15 -0.10
CA LEU A 158 10.54 -5.74 1.21
C LEU A 158 9.01 -5.63 1.24
N GLN A 159 8.41 -5.00 0.21
CA GLN A 159 6.96 -4.89 0.06
C GLN A 159 6.29 -6.27 0.01
N TYR A 160 6.86 -7.22 -0.73
CA TYR A 160 6.40 -8.61 -0.77
C TYR A 160 6.43 -9.26 0.62
N HIS A 161 7.52 -9.11 1.37
CA HIS A 161 7.63 -9.70 2.71
C HIS A 161 6.66 -9.07 3.70
N VAL A 162 6.44 -7.76 3.65
CA VAL A 162 5.46 -7.07 4.48
C VAL A 162 4.04 -7.50 4.12
N THR A 163 3.69 -7.58 2.84
CA THR A 163 2.38 -8.04 2.40
C THR A 163 2.09 -9.46 2.87
N THR A 164 3.03 -10.39 2.66
CA THR A 164 2.89 -11.78 3.08
C THR A 164 3.04 -12.00 4.58
N TYR A 165 3.50 -11.00 5.33
CA TYR A 165 3.43 -10.99 6.79
C TYR A 165 2.01 -10.74 7.29
N PHE A 166 1.27 -9.83 6.66
CA PHE A 166 -0.13 -9.57 7.00
C PHE A 166 -1.06 -10.64 6.46
N ASP A 167 -0.97 -10.91 5.16
CA ASP A 167 -1.84 -11.87 4.47
C ASP A 167 -1.04 -12.66 3.41
N ASN A 168 -0.87 -13.95 3.64
CA ASN A 168 -0.19 -14.87 2.73
C ASN A 168 -1.12 -15.50 1.67
N GLN A 169 -2.41 -15.11 1.67
CA GLN A 169 -3.41 -15.58 0.70
C GLN A 169 -3.80 -14.50 -0.31
N THR A 170 -3.08 -13.39 -0.34
CA THR A 170 -3.36 -12.28 -1.27
C THR A 170 -3.30 -12.75 -2.72
N SER A 171 -4.38 -12.49 -3.47
CA SER A 171 -4.49 -12.87 -4.88
C SER A 171 -3.41 -12.21 -5.74
N GLY A 172 -2.76 -13.00 -6.58
CA GLY A 172 -1.73 -12.53 -7.50
C GLY A 172 -0.32 -12.43 -6.90
N ILE A 173 -0.15 -12.81 -5.63
CA ILE A 173 1.15 -12.89 -4.96
C ILE A 173 1.48 -14.36 -4.68
N PRO A 174 2.68 -14.86 -5.05
CA PRO A 174 3.09 -16.20 -4.68
C PRO A 174 3.18 -16.30 -3.16
N PRO A 175 2.54 -17.32 -2.53
CA PRO A 175 2.54 -17.44 -1.09
C PRO A 175 3.94 -17.75 -0.56
N ALA A 176 4.29 -17.11 0.55
CA ALA A 176 5.52 -17.41 1.27
C ALA A 176 5.45 -18.83 1.86
N ARG A 177 6.55 -19.60 1.69
CA ARG A 177 6.63 -20.99 2.13
C ARG A 177 7.79 -21.20 3.09
N HIS A 178 7.60 -22.11 4.03
CA HIS A 178 8.68 -22.62 4.84
C HIS A 178 9.62 -23.48 3.97
N ARG A 179 10.88 -23.70 4.40
CA ARG A 179 11.84 -24.57 3.72
C ARG A 179 11.35 -26.00 3.45
N SER A 180 10.36 -26.46 4.21
CA SER A 180 9.67 -27.76 4.03
C SER A 180 8.60 -27.74 2.92
N GLY A 181 8.38 -26.59 2.22
CA GLY A 181 7.35 -26.42 1.21
C GLY A 181 5.97 -26.03 1.73
N ARG A 182 5.73 -26.11 3.04
CA ARG A 182 4.46 -25.70 3.69
C ARG A 182 4.28 -24.19 3.59
N THR A 183 3.06 -23.73 3.31
CA THR A 183 2.70 -22.31 3.35
C THR A 183 2.77 -21.78 4.78
N LEU A 184 3.39 -20.61 4.96
CA LEU A 184 3.49 -19.97 6.26
C LEU A 184 2.12 -19.40 6.67
N LYS A 185 1.78 -19.55 7.95
CA LYS A 185 0.65 -18.85 8.57
C LYS A 185 1.06 -17.40 8.90
N THR A 186 0.10 -16.50 8.79
CA THR A 186 0.33 -15.06 8.94
C THR A 186 -0.71 -14.41 9.86
N LEU A 187 -0.63 -13.08 10.07
CA LEU A 187 -1.48 -12.38 11.05
C LEU A 187 -2.99 -12.54 10.83
N THR A 188 -3.43 -12.73 9.60
CA THR A 188 -4.86 -12.90 9.25
C THR A 188 -5.33 -14.34 9.29
N GLN A 189 -4.47 -15.29 9.59
CA GLN A 189 -4.74 -16.75 9.66
C GLN A 189 -4.54 -17.29 11.05
#